data_4660d7889801926012a8a0266b342d93
#
_entry.id   4660d7889801926012a8a0266b342d93
#
_cell.length_a   1.000
_cell.length_b   1.000
_cell.length_c   1.000
_cell.angle_alpha   90.00
_cell.angle_beta   90.00
_cell.angle_gamma   90.00
#
_symmetry.space_group_name_H-M   'P 1'
#
loop_
_entity.id
_entity.type
_entity.pdbx_description
1 polymer ?
#
loop_
_entity_poly.entity_id
_entity_poly.type
_entity_poly.pdbx_seq_one_letter_code
_entity_poly.pdbx_strand_id
1 'polypeptide(L)'
;MTIKKIIVLIGPKGSGKSFIGTLFQKVFQIKFLRVEDWAKVVKKNRNINNENYLKEVFHVIEKGVRESLKQNDAIVFESTGLTVYFDDMLQSLKKDYSLNTIKIIAEKDLCLKRIKTRGQSIHINVSDKQVNMINDAVYKKNIETDFEIDNNNATKEELLEQISEIVKKVITH
;
A
#
# COMPACT_ATOMS: atom_id res chain seq x y z
N MET A 1 1.46 24.88 -12.61
CA MET A 1 0.73 23.62 -12.33
C MET A 1 1.27 23.00 -11.06
N THR A 2 0.42 22.66 -10.12
CA THR A 2 0.85 21.98 -8.89
C THR A 2 1.23 20.53 -9.22
N ILE A 3 2.41 20.08 -8.79
CA ILE A 3 2.84 18.70 -8.99
C ILE A 3 1.92 17.77 -8.18
N LYS A 4 1.28 16.82 -8.85
CA LYS A 4 0.39 15.85 -8.23
C LYS A 4 1.17 14.86 -7.37
N LYS A 5 0.57 14.38 -6.29
CA LYS A 5 1.26 13.67 -5.23
C LYS A 5 0.76 12.24 -5.07
N ILE A 6 1.69 11.33 -4.87
CA ILE A 6 1.43 9.92 -4.61
C ILE A 6 2.02 9.55 -3.24
N ILE A 7 1.22 8.90 -2.42
CA ILE A 7 1.67 8.29 -1.16
C ILE A 7 1.53 6.78 -1.30
N VAL A 8 2.59 6.03 -1.00
CA VAL A 8 2.58 4.57 -1.07
C VAL A 8 2.79 3.98 0.33
N LEU A 9 1.81 3.25 0.82
CA LEU A 9 1.90 2.52 2.08
C LEU A 9 2.53 1.16 1.83
N ILE A 10 3.67 0.88 2.46
CA ILE A 10 4.45 -0.35 2.27
C ILE A 10 4.52 -1.10 3.60
N GLY A 11 4.29 -2.39 3.57
CA GLY A 11 4.39 -3.21 4.77
C GLY A 11 3.83 -4.61 4.61
N PRO A 12 4.01 -5.47 5.62
CA PRO A 12 3.54 -6.84 5.56
C PRO A 12 2.01 -6.96 5.50
N LYS A 13 1.53 -8.10 5.08
CA LYS A 13 0.10 -8.42 5.15
C LYS A 13 -0.34 -8.42 6.62
N GLY A 14 -1.47 -7.77 6.91
CA GLY A 14 -1.98 -7.63 8.28
C GLY A 14 -1.37 -6.47 9.07
N SER A 15 -0.51 -5.65 8.48
CA SER A 15 0.07 -4.48 9.17
C SER A 15 -0.90 -3.30 9.36
N GLY A 16 -2.07 -3.33 8.70
CA GLY A 16 -3.07 -2.27 8.81
C GLY A 16 -3.03 -1.20 7.72
N LYS A 17 -2.31 -1.44 6.62
CA LYS A 17 -2.21 -0.49 5.49
C LYS A 17 -3.56 -0.02 4.97
N SER A 18 -4.51 -0.95 4.75
CA SER A 18 -5.84 -0.61 4.22
C SER A 18 -6.64 0.26 5.21
N PHE A 19 -6.52 0.00 6.50
CA PHE A 19 -7.14 0.86 7.53
C PHE A 19 -6.54 2.26 7.52
N ILE A 20 -5.21 2.37 7.47
CA ILE A 20 -4.49 3.63 7.38
C ILE A 20 -4.85 4.37 6.08
N GLY A 21 -4.91 3.68 4.94
CA GLY A 21 -5.39 4.25 3.68
C GLY A 21 -6.81 4.83 3.78
N THR A 22 -7.69 4.14 4.51
CA THR A 22 -9.04 4.64 4.79
C THR A 22 -9.02 5.91 5.65
N LEU A 23 -8.09 6.03 6.62
CA LEU A 23 -7.92 7.26 7.41
C LEU A 23 -7.44 8.44 6.55
N PHE A 24 -6.49 8.21 5.62
CA PHE A 24 -6.10 9.22 4.65
C PHE A 24 -7.30 9.76 3.87
N GLN A 25 -8.19 8.87 3.42
CA GLN A 25 -9.37 9.29 2.65
C GLN A 25 -10.42 9.99 3.51
N LYS A 26 -10.77 9.44 4.67
CA LYS A 26 -11.89 9.95 5.48
C LYS A 26 -11.55 11.22 6.23
N VAL A 27 -10.31 11.39 6.67
CA VAL A 27 -9.92 12.51 7.54
C VAL A 27 -9.17 13.59 6.75
N PHE A 28 -8.28 13.18 5.84
CA PHE A 28 -7.43 14.12 5.10
C PHE A 28 -7.90 14.34 3.65
N GLN A 29 -8.98 13.69 3.23
CA GLN A 29 -9.56 13.79 1.89
C GLN A 29 -8.58 13.44 0.74
N ILE A 30 -7.58 12.60 1.06
CA ILE A 30 -6.65 12.06 0.08
C ILE A 30 -7.19 10.73 -0.42
N LYS A 31 -7.49 10.64 -1.72
CA LYS A 31 -8.14 9.47 -2.32
C LYS A 31 -7.34 8.19 -2.09
N PHE A 32 -7.94 7.20 -1.42
CA PHE A 32 -7.36 5.88 -1.25
C PHE A 32 -7.76 4.96 -2.41
N LEU A 33 -6.76 4.44 -3.13
CA LEU A 33 -6.97 3.51 -4.22
C LEU A 33 -6.79 2.07 -3.71
N ARG A 34 -7.84 1.30 -3.81
CA ARG A 34 -7.85 -0.12 -3.43
C ARG A 34 -7.28 -0.96 -4.58
N VAL A 35 -5.97 -0.94 -4.72
CA VAL A 35 -5.28 -1.65 -5.82
C VAL A 35 -5.47 -3.16 -5.78
N GLU A 36 -5.76 -3.72 -4.61
CA GLU A 36 -6.09 -5.14 -4.44
C GLU A 36 -7.36 -5.55 -5.21
N ASP A 37 -8.31 -4.63 -5.37
CA ASP A 37 -9.53 -4.88 -6.15
C ASP A 37 -9.19 -5.06 -7.64
N TRP A 38 -8.25 -4.28 -8.17
CA TRP A 38 -7.75 -4.46 -9.53
C TRP A 38 -6.96 -5.75 -9.69
N ALA A 39 -6.12 -6.09 -8.71
CA ALA A 39 -5.37 -7.34 -8.71
C ALA A 39 -6.29 -8.57 -8.71
N LYS A 40 -7.42 -8.54 -7.99
CA LYS A 40 -8.42 -9.61 -7.99
C LYS A 40 -9.03 -9.82 -9.37
N VAL A 41 -9.37 -8.75 -10.08
CA VAL A 41 -9.95 -8.83 -11.44
C VAL A 41 -8.95 -9.45 -12.42
N VAL A 42 -7.68 -9.06 -12.34
CA VAL A 42 -6.61 -9.60 -13.19
C VAL A 42 -6.28 -11.05 -12.85
N LYS A 43 -6.34 -11.40 -11.56
CA LYS A 43 -5.93 -12.72 -11.05
C LYS A 43 -6.69 -13.87 -11.72
N LYS A 44 -8.02 -13.79 -11.81
CA LYS A 44 -8.86 -14.90 -12.27
C LYS A 44 -8.47 -16.19 -11.52
N ASN A 45 -8.08 -17.24 -12.25
CA ASN A 45 -7.65 -18.54 -11.71
C ASN A 45 -6.13 -18.70 -11.65
N ARG A 46 -5.35 -17.61 -11.84
CA ARG A 46 -3.88 -17.67 -11.85
C ARG A 46 -3.29 -17.68 -10.43
N ASN A 47 -2.11 -18.29 -10.30
CA ASN A 47 -1.34 -18.22 -9.06
C ASN A 47 -0.78 -16.81 -8.86
N ILE A 48 -0.77 -16.32 -7.61
CA ILE A 48 -0.23 -15.00 -7.25
C ILE A 48 1.29 -14.87 -7.50
N ASN A 49 2.01 -15.98 -7.60
CA ASN A 49 3.43 -16.01 -7.91
C ASN A 49 3.74 -16.12 -9.42
N ASN A 50 2.71 -16.11 -10.27
CA ASN A 50 2.89 -16.15 -11.71
C ASN A 50 3.43 -14.81 -12.22
N GLU A 51 4.59 -14.83 -12.91
CA GLU A 51 5.24 -13.60 -13.40
C GLU A 51 4.37 -12.80 -14.37
N ASN A 52 3.69 -13.47 -15.29
CA ASN A 52 2.80 -12.79 -16.25
C ASN A 52 1.64 -12.10 -15.51
N TYR A 53 1.09 -12.74 -14.48
CA TYR A 53 0.08 -12.14 -13.63
C TYR A 53 0.63 -10.91 -12.90
N LEU A 54 1.81 -11.01 -12.27
CA LEU A 54 2.42 -9.90 -11.55
C LEU A 54 2.70 -8.72 -12.48
N LYS A 55 3.28 -8.96 -13.64
CA LYS A 55 3.53 -7.92 -14.64
C LYS A 55 2.24 -7.21 -15.08
N GLU A 56 1.19 -7.98 -15.37
CA GLU A 56 -0.11 -7.45 -15.78
C GLU A 56 -0.77 -6.63 -14.66
N VAL A 57 -0.74 -7.13 -13.41
CA VAL A 57 -1.27 -6.43 -12.24
C VAL A 57 -0.61 -5.08 -12.07
N PHE A 58 0.71 -4.99 -12.06
CA PHE A 58 1.40 -3.73 -11.85
C PHE A 58 1.20 -2.74 -13.01
N HIS A 59 1.05 -3.24 -14.24
CA HIS A 59 0.64 -2.40 -15.37
C HIS A 59 -0.76 -1.81 -15.17
N VAL A 60 -1.73 -2.63 -14.74
CA VAL A 60 -3.10 -2.18 -14.45
C VAL A 60 -3.12 -1.19 -13.30
N ILE A 61 -2.34 -1.43 -12.24
CA ILE A 61 -2.22 -0.51 -11.09
C ILE A 61 -1.64 0.84 -11.55
N GLU A 62 -0.55 0.86 -12.30
CA GLU A 62 0.06 2.09 -12.78
C GLU A 62 -0.92 2.91 -13.64
N LYS A 63 -1.62 2.26 -14.56
CA LYS A 63 -2.65 2.89 -15.39
C LYS A 63 -3.77 3.49 -14.54
N GLY A 64 -4.27 2.75 -13.56
CA GLY A 64 -5.32 3.22 -12.65
C GLY A 64 -4.87 4.40 -11.77
N VAL A 65 -3.63 4.37 -11.29
CA VAL A 65 -3.01 5.48 -10.55
C VAL A 65 -2.95 6.74 -11.42
N ARG A 66 -2.43 6.64 -12.63
CA ARG A 66 -2.34 7.77 -13.58
C ARG A 66 -3.72 8.33 -13.92
N GLU A 67 -4.71 7.49 -14.15
CA GLU A 67 -6.08 7.91 -14.43
C GLU A 67 -6.71 8.64 -13.24
N SER A 68 -6.52 8.09 -12.03
CA SER A 68 -7.03 8.71 -10.80
C SER A 68 -6.43 10.10 -10.55
N LEU A 69 -5.17 10.30 -10.89
CA LEU A 69 -4.48 11.59 -10.74
C LEU A 69 -4.96 12.65 -11.73
N LYS A 70 -5.71 12.30 -12.78
CA LYS A 70 -6.36 13.32 -13.63
C LYS A 70 -7.42 14.11 -12.86
N GLN A 71 -8.08 13.48 -11.88
CA GLN A 71 -9.19 14.06 -11.12
C GLN A 71 -8.83 14.39 -9.65
N ASN A 72 -7.67 13.95 -9.18
CA ASN A 72 -7.24 14.16 -7.80
C ASN A 72 -5.83 14.76 -7.78
N ASP A 73 -5.56 15.67 -6.85
CA ASP A 73 -4.23 16.26 -6.68
C ASP A 73 -3.30 15.37 -5.84
N ALA A 74 -3.88 14.54 -5.01
CA ALA A 74 -3.15 13.56 -4.20
C ALA A 74 -3.93 12.23 -4.09
N ILE A 75 -3.19 11.13 -4.11
CA ILE A 75 -3.73 9.79 -3.88
C ILE A 75 -2.83 9.01 -2.92
N VAL A 76 -3.40 7.98 -2.31
CA VAL A 76 -2.66 6.98 -1.54
C VAL A 76 -3.05 5.58 -2.01
N PHE A 77 -2.10 4.67 -2.10
CA PHE A 77 -2.33 3.26 -2.32
C PHE A 77 -1.36 2.39 -1.51
N GLU A 78 -1.56 1.08 -1.50
CA GLU A 78 -0.79 0.16 -0.66
C GLU A 78 -0.12 -0.96 -1.45
N SER A 79 1.01 -1.45 -0.94
CA SER A 79 1.73 -2.61 -1.47
C SER A 79 2.54 -3.32 -0.39
N THR A 80 2.91 -4.57 -0.63
CA THR A 80 3.97 -5.24 0.13
C THR A 80 5.37 -4.81 -0.30
N GLY A 81 5.50 -4.28 -1.50
CA GLY A 81 6.77 -3.76 -2.03
C GLY A 81 7.77 -4.82 -2.51
N LEU A 82 7.33 -6.06 -2.74
CA LEU A 82 8.26 -7.19 -2.89
C LEU A 82 8.83 -7.39 -4.28
N THR A 83 8.09 -7.04 -5.35
CA THR A 83 8.47 -7.44 -6.71
C THR A 83 9.27 -6.37 -7.44
N VAL A 84 10.08 -6.79 -8.41
CA VAL A 84 10.77 -5.87 -9.33
C VAL A 84 9.77 -5.01 -10.11
N TYR A 85 8.59 -5.55 -10.44
CA TYR A 85 7.53 -4.80 -11.13
C TYR A 85 6.97 -3.66 -10.29
N PHE A 86 6.95 -3.82 -8.96
CA PHE A 86 6.64 -2.72 -8.05
C PHE A 86 7.70 -1.62 -8.11
N ASP A 87 8.97 -2.00 -8.03
CA ASP A 87 10.09 -1.04 -8.09
C ASP A 87 10.10 -0.28 -9.42
N ASP A 88 9.90 -0.98 -10.54
CA ASP A 88 9.82 -0.38 -11.89
C ASP A 88 8.63 0.60 -12.01
N MET A 89 7.47 0.22 -11.47
CA MET A 89 6.28 1.09 -11.43
C MET A 89 6.54 2.36 -10.62
N LEU A 90 7.18 2.26 -9.45
CA LEU A 90 7.50 3.45 -8.66
C LEU A 90 8.48 4.36 -9.40
N GLN A 91 9.49 3.81 -10.05
CA GLN A 91 10.42 4.60 -10.86
C GLN A 91 9.71 5.29 -12.03
N SER A 92 8.78 4.61 -12.69
CA SER A 92 7.96 5.20 -13.76
C SER A 92 7.11 6.36 -13.25
N LEU A 93 6.42 6.18 -12.12
CA LEU A 93 5.56 7.20 -11.52
C LEU A 93 6.36 8.41 -11.01
N LYS A 94 7.56 8.20 -10.46
CA LYS A 94 8.45 9.29 -9.98
C LYS A 94 8.90 10.26 -11.09
N LYS A 95 8.84 9.86 -12.35
CA LYS A 95 9.19 10.74 -13.49
C LYS A 95 8.18 11.88 -13.66
N ASP A 96 6.92 11.63 -13.31
CA ASP A 96 5.80 12.54 -13.60
C ASP A 96 5.16 13.13 -12.35
N TYR A 97 5.35 12.51 -11.17
CA TYR A 97 4.66 12.84 -9.93
C TYR A 97 5.62 12.95 -8.74
N SER A 98 5.25 13.73 -7.74
CA SER A 98 5.90 13.68 -6.42
C SER A 98 5.44 12.43 -5.68
N LEU A 99 6.34 11.50 -5.39
CA LEU A 99 6.02 10.22 -4.78
C LEU A 99 6.77 10.06 -3.45
N ASN A 100 6.01 9.80 -2.40
CA ASN A 100 6.53 9.50 -1.06
C ASN A 100 6.09 8.10 -0.61
N THR A 101 6.97 7.43 0.09
CA THR A 101 6.74 6.08 0.62
C THR A 101 6.64 6.11 2.14
N ILE A 102 5.73 5.32 2.69
CA ILE A 102 5.52 5.18 4.14
C ILE A 102 5.59 3.71 4.50
N LYS A 103 6.53 3.33 5.35
CA LYS A 103 6.58 1.98 5.93
C LYS A 103 5.59 1.88 7.07
N ILE A 104 4.73 0.86 7.02
CA ILE A 104 3.85 0.52 8.14
C ILE A 104 4.52 -0.57 8.96
N ILE A 105 4.90 -0.23 10.18
CA ILE A 105 5.59 -1.12 11.12
C ILE A 105 4.54 -1.88 11.93
N ALA A 106 4.59 -3.20 11.89
CA ALA A 106 3.81 -4.09 12.72
C ALA A 106 4.53 -5.43 12.89
N GLU A 107 4.51 -5.97 14.10
CA GLU A 107 5.14 -7.25 14.40
C GLU A 107 4.45 -8.42 13.70
N LYS A 108 5.20 -9.46 13.39
CA LYS A 108 4.77 -10.63 12.62
C LYS A 108 3.55 -11.31 13.25
N ASP A 109 3.59 -11.59 14.55
CA ASP A 109 2.51 -12.29 15.25
C ASP A 109 1.23 -11.47 15.30
N LEU A 110 1.36 -10.16 15.47
CA LEU A 110 0.23 -9.23 15.40
C LEU A 110 -0.40 -9.19 14.01
N CYS A 111 0.42 -9.19 12.96
CA CYS A 111 -0.05 -9.26 11.58
C CYS A 111 -0.87 -10.53 11.33
N LEU A 112 -0.38 -11.69 11.76
CA LEU A 112 -1.09 -12.97 11.64
C LEU A 112 -2.41 -12.98 12.41
N LYS A 113 -2.42 -12.47 13.63
CA LYS A 113 -3.64 -12.34 14.45
C LYS A 113 -4.69 -11.49 13.75
N ARG A 114 -4.29 -10.34 13.22
CA ARG A 114 -5.19 -9.44 12.47
C ARG A 114 -5.77 -10.08 11.22
N ILE A 115 -4.97 -10.85 10.48
CA ILE A 115 -5.44 -11.55 9.29
C ILE A 115 -6.50 -12.59 9.64
N LYS A 116 -6.31 -13.34 10.72
CA LYS A 116 -7.27 -14.37 11.17
C LYS A 116 -8.60 -13.79 11.63
N THR A 117 -8.62 -12.55 12.13
CA THR A 117 -9.82 -11.90 12.68
C THR A 117 -10.56 -11.03 11.67
N ARG A 118 -9.97 -10.70 10.52
CA ARG A 118 -10.60 -9.86 9.50
C ARG A 118 -11.54 -10.63 8.57
N GLY A 119 -12.55 -9.94 8.01
CA GLY A 119 -13.40 -10.50 6.98
C GLY A 119 -12.64 -10.83 5.69
N GLN A 120 -12.89 -12.02 5.12
CA GLN A 120 -12.15 -12.51 3.94
C GLN A 120 -12.59 -11.87 2.61
N SER A 121 -13.77 -11.24 2.56
CA SER A 121 -14.34 -10.70 1.32
C SER A 121 -13.59 -9.51 0.72
N ILE A 122 -12.82 -8.80 1.53
CA ILE A 122 -12.16 -7.53 1.15
C ILE A 122 -10.75 -7.78 0.60
N HIS A 123 -10.11 -8.88 0.95
CA HIS A 123 -8.72 -9.18 0.63
C HIS A 123 -8.57 -10.41 -0.27
N ILE A 124 -7.45 -10.48 -1.01
CA ILE A 124 -7.08 -11.70 -1.74
C ILE A 124 -6.83 -12.80 -0.72
N ASN A 125 -7.57 -13.91 -0.84
CA ASN A 125 -7.37 -15.09 -0.01
C ASN A 125 -6.03 -15.75 -0.33
N VAL A 126 -5.20 -15.88 0.69
CA VAL A 126 -3.95 -16.64 0.66
C VAL A 126 -3.87 -17.51 1.92
N SER A 127 -3.24 -18.68 1.80
CA SER A 127 -3.04 -19.57 2.95
C SER A 127 -2.12 -18.94 4.00
N ASP A 128 -2.20 -19.38 5.25
CA ASP A 128 -1.31 -18.93 6.33
C ASP A 128 0.17 -19.14 5.97
N LYS A 129 0.48 -20.23 5.27
CA LYS A 129 1.84 -20.49 4.76
C LYS A 129 2.29 -19.43 3.77
N GLN A 130 1.44 -19.02 2.83
CA GLN A 130 1.74 -17.97 1.86
C GLN A 130 1.87 -16.60 2.54
N VAL A 131 1.01 -16.31 3.52
CA VAL A 131 1.12 -15.07 4.32
C VAL A 131 2.46 -15.01 5.04
N ASN A 132 2.88 -16.11 5.69
CA ASN A 132 4.17 -16.17 6.38
C ASN A 132 5.33 -15.95 5.41
N MET A 133 5.32 -16.61 4.26
CA MET A 133 6.36 -16.45 3.23
C MET A 133 6.44 -15.01 2.72
N ILE A 134 5.29 -14.39 2.43
CA ILE A 134 5.23 -12.98 1.98
C ILE A 134 5.77 -12.05 3.06
N ASN A 135 5.31 -12.20 4.30
CA ASN A 135 5.74 -11.34 5.39
C ASN A 135 7.23 -11.51 5.72
N ASP A 136 7.75 -12.73 5.75
CA ASP A 136 9.18 -12.98 5.93
C ASP A 136 10.01 -12.30 4.83
N ALA A 137 9.55 -12.34 3.58
CA ALA A 137 10.20 -11.65 2.48
C ALA A 137 10.16 -10.12 2.66
N VAL A 138 9.04 -9.55 3.14
CA VAL A 138 8.91 -8.11 3.43
C VAL A 138 9.89 -7.69 4.51
N TYR A 139 9.95 -8.42 5.63
CA TYR A 139 10.90 -8.12 6.71
C TYR A 139 12.35 -8.25 6.25
N LYS A 140 12.67 -9.27 5.46
CA LYS A 140 14.01 -9.49 4.92
C LYS A 140 14.44 -8.41 3.93
N LYS A 141 13.55 -7.96 3.05
CA LYS A 141 13.85 -6.89 2.07
C LYS A 141 14.11 -5.56 2.77
N ASN A 142 13.44 -5.30 3.89
CA ASN A 142 13.59 -4.10 4.73
C ASN A 142 13.70 -2.81 3.90
N ILE A 143 12.67 -2.53 3.12
CA ILE A 143 12.64 -1.39 2.19
C ILE A 143 12.83 -0.07 2.97
N GLU A 144 13.76 0.76 2.52
CA GLU A 144 13.88 2.13 2.99
C GLU A 144 12.75 2.99 2.44
N THR A 145 12.17 3.82 3.29
CA THR A 145 11.02 4.68 2.97
C THR A 145 11.24 6.10 3.48
N ASP A 146 10.51 7.06 2.92
CA ASP A 146 10.60 8.46 3.32
C ASP A 146 10.05 8.70 4.73
N PHE A 147 9.05 7.91 5.13
CA PHE A 147 8.39 7.99 6.43
C PHE A 147 8.08 6.59 6.99
N GLU A 148 7.79 6.55 8.29
CA GLU A 148 7.34 5.35 8.99
C GLU A 148 6.11 5.65 9.84
N ILE A 149 5.20 4.69 9.96
CA ILE A 149 4.06 4.70 10.88
C ILE A 149 4.13 3.44 11.73
N ASP A 150 4.26 3.58 13.04
CA ASP A 150 4.19 2.47 13.98
C ASP A 150 2.72 2.11 14.23
N ASN A 151 2.34 0.90 13.84
CA ASN A 151 1.00 0.33 14.05
C ASN A 151 1.05 -0.99 14.83
N ASN A 152 1.97 -1.14 15.76
CA ASN A 152 2.00 -2.30 16.65
C ASN A 152 0.77 -2.30 17.58
N ASN A 153 0.64 -1.27 18.41
CA ASN A 153 -0.46 -1.12 19.36
C ASN A 153 -1.06 0.28 19.32
N ALA A 154 -0.90 0.99 18.20
CA ALA A 154 -1.37 2.36 18.07
C ALA A 154 -2.90 2.43 18.11
N THR A 155 -3.42 3.38 18.88
CA THR A 155 -4.82 3.78 18.83
C THR A 155 -5.13 4.52 17.52
N LYS A 156 -6.40 4.68 17.20
CA LYS A 156 -6.80 5.46 16.03
C LYS A 156 -6.30 6.91 16.12
N GLU A 157 -6.35 7.50 17.31
CA GLU A 157 -5.89 8.85 17.59
C GLU A 157 -4.39 8.99 17.34
N GLU A 158 -3.59 8.07 17.85
CA GLU A 158 -2.13 8.03 17.61
C GLU A 158 -1.78 7.84 16.12
N LEU A 159 -2.54 7.01 15.40
CA LEU A 159 -2.39 6.89 13.95
C LEU A 159 -2.71 8.20 13.23
N LEU A 160 -3.79 8.88 13.63
CA LEU A 160 -4.15 10.17 13.04
C LEU A 160 -3.11 11.25 13.29
N GLU A 161 -2.47 11.26 14.46
CA GLU A 161 -1.35 12.17 14.75
C GLU A 161 -0.15 11.89 13.82
N GLN A 162 0.28 10.64 13.71
CA GLN A 162 1.37 10.24 12.82
C GLN A 162 1.07 10.61 11.36
N ILE A 163 -0.14 10.32 10.88
CA ILE A 163 -0.58 10.67 9.52
C ILE A 163 -0.57 12.18 9.32
N SER A 164 -1.10 12.95 10.29
CA SER A 164 -1.16 14.42 10.22
C SER A 164 0.22 15.04 10.02
N GLU A 165 1.22 14.56 10.74
CA GLU A 165 2.60 15.05 10.61
C GLU A 165 3.18 14.76 9.21
N ILE A 166 2.87 13.58 8.63
CA ILE A 166 3.31 13.22 7.29
C ILE A 166 2.58 14.08 6.25
N VAL A 167 1.25 14.22 6.37
CA VAL A 167 0.44 15.02 5.45
C VAL A 167 0.93 16.47 5.39
N LYS A 168 1.22 17.09 6.54
CA LYS A 168 1.80 18.44 6.59
C LYS A 168 3.09 18.54 5.77
N LYS A 169 3.97 17.55 5.84
CA LYS A 169 5.25 17.55 5.11
C LYS A 169 5.09 17.28 3.61
N VAL A 170 4.15 16.39 3.25
CA VAL A 170 3.99 15.92 1.87
C VAL A 170 3.07 16.83 1.06
N ILE A 171 1.97 17.30 1.65
CA ILE A 171 0.91 18.00 0.90
C ILE A 171 1.11 19.52 0.92
N THR A 172 1.68 20.09 1.97
CA THR A 172 1.79 21.55 2.14
C THR A 172 3.03 22.17 1.45
N HIS A 173 3.88 21.34 0.87
CA HIS A 173 5.06 21.76 0.09
C HIS A 173 4.92 21.24 -1.34
#